data_2e6a9ac4e3c2f188e6f22da869f81cac
#
_entry.id   2e6a9ac4e3c2f188e6f22da869f81cac
#
_cell.length_a   1.000
_cell.length_b   1.000
_cell.length_c   1.000
_cell.angle_alpha   90.00
_cell.angle_beta   90.00
_cell.angle_gamma   90.00
#
_symmetry.space_group_name_H-M   'P 1'
#
loop_
_entity.id
_entity.type
_entity.pdbx_description
1 polymer ?
#
loop_
_entity_poly.entity_id
_entity_poly.type
_entity_poly.pdbx_seq_one_letter_code
_entity_poly.pdbx_strand_id
1 'polypeptide(L)'
;MRKAAIFLAALAFGFICCSRKPDGAVTHRGPDGRPDQWVYRIDKDSYKIAIDTNGDGRPDVVKTYKDNQVVEIESDRNFDGKTDLVQVYSHGDLIREIHDDDFDGKPEKIEEFRHGKLAIVERDPNERGSIDIVEYYDDSGKLIRREVRKK
;
A
#
# COMPACT_ATOMS: atom_id res chain seq x y z
N MET A 1 -23.35 19.41 -15.03
CA MET A 1 -22.13 19.28 -14.25
C MET A 1 -22.37 18.23 -13.16
N ARG A 2 -21.97 16.98 -13.38
CA ARG A 2 -22.14 15.91 -12.40
C ARG A 2 -20.96 16.00 -11.42
N LYS A 3 -21.25 16.32 -10.16
CA LYS A 3 -20.28 16.22 -9.07
C LYS A 3 -19.94 14.74 -8.89
N ALA A 4 -18.73 14.36 -9.27
CA ALA A 4 -18.20 13.06 -8.90
C ALA A 4 -18.04 13.07 -7.37
N ALA A 5 -18.89 12.33 -6.68
CA ALA A 5 -18.71 12.06 -5.28
C ALA A 5 -17.49 11.12 -5.17
N ILE A 6 -16.38 11.68 -4.72
CA ILE A 6 -15.24 10.88 -4.30
C ILE A 6 -15.67 10.21 -3.01
N PHE A 7 -16.02 8.92 -3.10
CA PHE A 7 -16.18 8.07 -1.93
C PHE A 7 -14.81 7.97 -1.25
N LEU A 8 -14.64 8.78 -0.22
CA LEU A 8 -13.58 8.61 0.75
C LEU A 8 -13.94 7.34 1.56
N ALA A 9 -13.62 6.18 1.01
CA ALA A 9 -13.55 4.98 1.82
C ALA A 9 -12.41 5.24 2.81
N ALA A 10 -12.75 5.55 4.04
CA ALA A 10 -11.85 5.43 5.16
C ALA A 10 -11.47 3.95 5.23
N LEU A 11 -10.40 3.57 4.53
CA LEU A 11 -9.71 2.34 4.78
C LEU A 11 -9.24 2.45 6.22
N ALA A 12 -9.96 1.74 7.12
CA ALA A 12 -9.41 1.47 8.42
C ALA A 12 -8.04 0.81 8.13
N PHE A 13 -6.95 1.52 8.44
CA PHE A 13 -5.63 0.95 8.54
C PHE A 13 -5.70 -0.13 9.62
N GLY A 14 -6.21 -1.28 9.23
CA GLY A 14 -6.07 -2.48 10.01
C GLY A 14 -4.64 -2.91 9.81
N PHE A 15 -3.76 -2.48 10.71
CA PHE A 15 -2.42 -3.01 10.83
C PHE A 15 -2.54 -4.53 10.94
N ILE A 16 -2.45 -5.21 9.81
CA ILE A 16 -2.16 -6.63 9.82
C ILE A 16 -0.68 -6.69 10.15
N CYS A 17 -0.42 -6.71 11.47
CA CYS A 17 0.89 -6.96 12.02
C CYS A 17 1.48 -8.17 11.30
N CYS A 18 2.52 -7.98 10.48
CA CYS A 18 3.33 -9.04 9.85
C CYS A 18 3.99 -9.97 10.89
N SER A 19 3.72 -9.78 12.18
CA SER A 19 4.31 -10.50 13.30
C SER A 19 3.75 -11.91 13.55
N ARG A 20 2.75 -12.39 12.81
CA ARG A 20 2.23 -13.76 12.93
C ARG A 20 2.70 -14.62 11.77
N LYS A 21 3.37 -15.73 12.11
CA LYS A 21 3.61 -16.81 11.14
C LYS A 21 2.29 -17.19 10.51
N PRO A 22 2.23 -17.11 9.21
CA PRO A 22 1.02 -17.44 8.48
C PRO A 22 0.74 -18.96 8.52
N ASP A 23 -0.53 -19.35 8.68
CA ASP A 23 -0.99 -20.73 8.50
C ASP A 23 -1.12 -21.12 7.01
N GLY A 24 -0.27 -20.54 6.14
CA GLY A 24 -0.30 -20.76 4.71
C GLY A 24 0.57 -21.91 4.23
N ALA A 25 0.32 -22.39 3.02
CA ALA A 25 1.19 -23.37 2.38
C ALA A 25 2.54 -22.70 2.03
N VAL A 26 3.64 -23.28 2.50
CA VAL A 26 5.00 -22.89 2.10
C VAL A 26 5.18 -23.17 0.62
N THR A 27 5.54 -22.17 -0.17
CA THR A 27 5.75 -22.34 -1.62
C THR A 27 7.21 -22.34 -2.01
N HIS A 28 8.08 -21.76 -1.20
CA HIS A 28 9.51 -21.69 -1.43
C HIS A 28 10.28 -21.79 -0.12
N ARG A 29 11.55 -22.20 -0.22
CA ARG A 29 12.52 -22.20 0.88
C ARG A 29 13.80 -21.53 0.42
N GLY A 30 14.32 -20.63 1.24
CA GLY A 30 15.60 -19.97 1.02
C GLY A 30 16.78 -20.95 1.04
N PRO A 31 18.00 -20.44 0.78
CA PRO A 31 19.22 -21.25 0.78
C PRO A 31 19.53 -21.92 2.13
N ASP A 32 19.02 -21.38 3.23
CA ASP A 32 19.15 -21.94 4.59
C ASP A 32 18.09 -23.00 4.92
N GLY A 33 17.18 -23.30 3.95
CA GLY A 33 16.10 -24.28 4.08
C GLY A 33 14.88 -23.76 4.84
N ARG A 34 14.87 -22.50 5.28
CA ARG A 34 13.70 -21.88 5.93
C ARG A 34 12.68 -21.42 4.90
N PRO A 35 11.39 -21.44 5.26
CA PRO A 35 10.37 -20.83 4.40
C PRO A 35 10.63 -19.33 4.22
N ASP A 36 10.62 -18.88 2.98
CA ASP A 36 10.73 -17.48 2.60
C ASP A 36 9.52 -16.98 1.79
N GLN A 37 8.58 -17.89 1.46
CA GLN A 37 7.36 -17.52 0.77
C GLN A 37 6.17 -18.39 1.19
N TRP A 38 5.01 -17.76 1.37
CA TRP A 38 3.74 -18.40 1.76
C TRP A 38 2.60 -17.94 0.86
N VAL A 39 1.67 -18.84 0.56
CA VAL A 39 0.44 -18.51 -0.18
C VAL A 39 -0.77 -18.75 0.71
N TYR A 40 -1.66 -17.77 0.74
CA TYR A 40 -2.93 -17.81 1.46
C TYR A 40 -4.08 -17.69 0.50
N ARG A 41 -4.96 -18.66 0.47
CA ARG A 41 -6.21 -18.52 -0.26
C ARG A 41 -7.20 -17.74 0.60
N ILE A 42 -7.80 -16.68 0.02
CA ILE A 42 -8.86 -15.88 0.63
C ILE A 42 -10.22 -16.44 0.21
N ASP A 43 -10.42 -16.62 -1.10
CA ASP A 43 -11.61 -17.21 -1.70
C ASP A 43 -11.25 -17.92 -3.02
N LYS A 44 -12.25 -18.20 -3.88
CA LYS A 44 -12.02 -18.91 -5.15
C LYS A 44 -11.18 -18.11 -6.15
N ASP A 45 -11.28 -16.78 -6.13
CA ASP A 45 -10.69 -15.87 -7.11
C ASP A 45 -9.57 -15.00 -6.51
N SER A 46 -9.36 -15.07 -5.17
CA SER A 46 -8.44 -14.20 -4.44
C SER A 46 -7.48 -15.00 -3.56
N TYR A 47 -6.21 -14.56 -3.54
CA TYR A 47 -5.15 -15.12 -2.70
C TYR A 47 -4.10 -14.07 -2.35
N LYS A 48 -3.33 -14.33 -1.29
CA LYS A 48 -2.15 -13.52 -0.92
C LYS A 48 -0.88 -14.34 -1.06
N ILE A 49 0.19 -13.68 -1.48
CA ILE A 49 1.57 -14.20 -1.41
C ILE A 49 2.34 -13.31 -0.44
N ALA A 50 2.82 -13.91 0.63
CA ALA A 50 3.69 -13.25 1.60
C ALA A 50 5.13 -13.70 1.38
N ILE A 51 6.09 -12.77 1.45
CA ILE A 51 7.50 -12.98 1.13
C ILE A 51 8.35 -12.41 2.26
N ASP A 52 9.25 -13.23 2.78
CA ASP A 52 10.33 -12.86 3.70
C ASP A 52 11.56 -12.52 2.84
N THR A 53 11.95 -11.27 2.83
CA THR A 53 13.06 -10.78 2.00
C THR A 53 14.36 -10.65 2.76
N ASN A 54 14.31 -10.56 4.10
CA ASN A 54 15.45 -10.38 4.98
C ASN A 54 15.92 -11.68 5.66
N GLY A 55 15.10 -12.76 5.63
CA GLY A 55 15.41 -14.08 6.18
C GLY A 55 15.16 -14.20 7.69
N ASP A 56 14.40 -13.29 8.30
CA ASP A 56 14.11 -13.33 9.74
C ASP A 56 12.94 -14.27 10.08
N GLY A 57 12.22 -14.77 9.08
CA GLY A 57 11.08 -15.67 9.20
C GLY A 57 9.74 -14.95 9.30
N ARG A 58 9.70 -13.65 9.01
CA ARG A 58 8.48 -12.83 8.93
C ARG A 58 8.34 -12.28 7.51
N PRO A 59 7.12 -12.15 6.99
CA PRO A 59 6.92 -11.52 5.70
C PRO A 59 7.19 -10.00 5.77
N ASP A 60 7.94 -9.48 4.80
CA ASP A 60 8.18 -8.05 4.59
C ASP A 60 7.36 -7.51 3.44
N VAL A 61 6.95 -8.38 2.51
CA VAL A 61 6.12 -8.02 1.36
C VAL A 61 4.92 -8.94 1.27
N VAL A 62 3.72 -8.35 1.18
CA VAL A 62 2.48 -9.11 0.96
C VAL A 62 1.81 -8.62 -0.32
N LYS A 63 1.62 -9.53 -1.28
CA LYS A 63 0.93 -9.26 -2.54
C LYS A 63 -0.45 -9.90 -2.51
N THR A 64 -1.49 -9.10 -2.72
CA THR A 64 -2.87 -9.57 -2.84
C THR A 64 -3.24 -9.68 -4.31
N TYR A 65 -3.78 -10.84 -4.68
CA TYR A 65 -4.25 -11.14 -6.03
C TYR A 65 -5.76 -11.33 -6.04
N LYS A 66 -6.40 -10.85 -7.09
CA LYS A 66 -7.79 -11.12 -7.44
C LYS A 66 -7.87 -11.40 -8.95
N ASP A 67 -8.54 -12.48 -9.35
CA ASP A 67 -8.62 -12.91 -10.75
C ASP A 67 -7.24 -13.01 -11.43
N ASN A 68 -6.23 -13.52 -10.70
CA ASN A 68 -4.82 -13.61 -11.10
C ASN A 68 -4.12 -12.27 -11.40
N GLN A 69 -4.72 -11.15 -11.06
CA GLN A 69 -4.11 -9.83 -11.15
C GLN A 69 -3.72 -9.32 -9.76
N VAL A 70 -2.57 -8.67 -9.65
CA VAL A 70 -2.19 -7.95 -8.43
C VAL A 70 -3.15 -6.80 -8.24
N VAL A 71 -3.75 -6.70 -7.05
CA VAL A 71 -4.62 -5.58 -6.67
C VAL A 71 -4.03 -4.74 -5.55
N GLU A 72 -3.11 -5.31 -4.75
CA GLU A 72 -2.45 -4.60 -3.66
C GLU A 72 -1.07 -5.19 -3.36
N ILE A 73 -0.11 -4.36 -3.02
CA ILE A 73 1.19 -4.74 -2.46
C ILE A 73 1.40 -3.93 -1.19
N GLU A 74 1.63 -4.62 -0.09
CA GLU A 74 2.03 -4.07 1.20
C GLU A 74 3.51 -4.36 1.41
N SER A 75 4.31 -3.39 1.87
CA SER A 75 5.74 -3.55 2.12
C SER A 75 6.16 -2.95 3.45
N ASP A 76 6.90 -3.74 4.22
CA ASP A 76 7.63 -3.35 5.42
C ASP A 76 9.09 -3.10 4.99
N ARG A 77 9.48 -1.84 4.89
CA ARG A 77 10.78 -1.42 4.33
C ARG A 77 11.88 -1.35 5.38
N ASN A 78 11.49 -1.15 6.65
CA ASN A 78 12.41 -1.04 7.77
C ASN A 78 12.50 -2.34 8.60
N PHE A 79 11.66 -3.36 8.27
CA PHE A 79 11.62 -4.67 8.93
C PHE A 79 11.18 -4.65 10.39
N ASP A 80 10.35 -3.67 10.78
CA ASP A 80 9.84 -3.57 12.14
C ASP A 80 8.54 -4.34 12.38
N GLY A 81 7.97 -4.93 11.32
CA GLY A 81 6.74 -5.70 11.32
C GLY A 81 5.49 -4.87 11.02
N LYS A 82 5.65 -3.61 10.59
CA LYS A 82 4.55 -2.76 10.13
C LYS A 82 4.69 -2.48 8.64
N THR A 83 3.58 -2.11 8.02
CA THR A 83 3.56 -1.74 6.60
C THR A 83 3.91 -0.26 6.45
N ASP A 84 4.94 0.05 5.65
CA ASP A 84 5.41 1.42 5.38
C ASP A 84 4.98 1.91 3.99
N LEU A 85 4.68 0.99 3.08
CA LEU A 85 4.22 1.31 1.73
C LEU A 85 3.06 0.40 1.33
N VAL A 86 1.96 1.02 0.89
CA VAL A 86 0.86 0.31 0.25
C VAL A 86 0.71 0.80 -1.18
N GLN A 87 0.71 -0.12 -2.13
CA GLN A 87 0.47 0.13 -3.55
C GLN A 87 -0.82 -0.55 -3.97
N VAL A 88 -1.76 0.19 -4.58
CA VAL A 88 -3.05 -0.32 -5.04
C VAL A 88 -3.10 -0.29 -6.56
N TYR A 89 -3.53 -1.40 -7.14
CA TYR A 89 -3.60 -1.60 -8.58
C TYR A 89 -5.03 -1.83 -9.06
N SER A 90 -5.34 -1.38 -10.26
CA SER A 90 -6.60 -1.68 -10.94
C SER A 90 -6.31 -1.98 -12.41
N HIS A 91 -6.74 -3.15 -12.89
CA HIS A 91 -6.51 -3.61 -14.27
C HIS A 91 -5.03 -3.59 -14.71
N GLY A 92 -4.11 -3.81 -13.76
CA GLY A 92 -2.66 -3.77 -14.00
C GLY A 92 -2.01 -2.40 -13.84
N ASP A 93 -2.78 -1.32 -13.75
CA ASP A 93 -2.27 0.03 -13.54
C ASP A 93 -2.18 0.36 -12.04
N LEU A 94 -1.07 0.97 -11.62
CA LEU A 94 -0.95 1.58 -10.30
C LEU A 94 -1.89 2.78 -10.22
N ILE A 95 -2.80 2.75 -9.24
CA ILE A 95 -3.79 3.82 -9.04
C ILE A 95 -3.58 4.61 -7.75
N ARG A 96 -2.86 4.05 -6.77
CA ARG A 96 -2.61 4.71 -5.49
C ARG A 96 -1.36 4.17 -4.82
N GLU A 97 -0.62 5.07 -4.14
CA GLU A 97 0.42 4.73 -3.17
C GLU A 97 0.17 5.46 -1.85
N ILE A 98 0.48 4.79 -0.75
CA ILE A 98 0.38 5.32 0.62
C ILE A 98 1.72 5.07 1.27
N HIS A 99 2.35 6.13 1.77
CA HIS A 99 3.69 6.12 2.32
C HIS A 99 3.67 6.52 3.79
N ASP A 100 4.30 5.69 4.62
CA ASP A 100 4.76 5.98 5.97
C ASP A 100 6.29 6.03 5.90
N ASP A 101 6.83 7.24 5.72
CA ASP A 101 8.25 7.43 5.42
C ASP A 101 9.09 7.62 6.70
N ASP A 102 8.47 8.01 7.83
CA ASP A 102 9.13 8.13 9.13
C ASP A 102 8.93 6.89 10.03
N PHE A 103 8.11 5.90 9.56
CA PHE A 103 7.86 4.62 10.21
C PHE A 103 7.11 4.71 11.56
N ASP A 104 6.34 5.77 11.78
CA ASP A 104 5.56 5.95 13.01
C ASP A 104 4.22 5.18 12.98
N GLY A 105 3.84 4.67 11.82
CA GLY A 105 2.60 3.93 11.56
C GLY A 105 1.46 4.81 11.09
N LYS A 106 1.74 6.05 10.66
CA LYS A 106 0.77 6.95 10.04
C LYS A 106 1.31 7.44 8.70
N PRO A 107 0.49 7.53 7.67
CA PRO A 107 0.97 7.94 6.37
C PRO A 107 1.19 9.48 6.32
N GLU A 108 2.37 9.89 5.84
CA GLU A 108 2.70 11.28 5.54
C GLU A 108 2.31 11.67 4.13
N LYS A 109 2.21 10.68 3.23
CA LYS A 109 1.94 10.95 1.82
C LYS A 109 1.03 9.90 1.21
N ILE A 110 0.06 10.38 0.42
CA ILE A 110 -0.78 9.53 -0.43
C ILE A 110 -0.70 10.10 -1.84
N GLU A 111 -0.44 9.24 -2.82
CA GLU A 111 -0.36 9.57 -4.23
C GLU A 111 -1.45 8.82 -5.00
N GLU A 112 -2.21 9.54 -5.84
CA GLU A 112 -3.20 8.95 -6.73
C GLU A 112 -2.78 9.15 -8.18
N PHE A 113 -2.90 8.07 -8.96
CA PHE A 113 -2.52 8.05 -10.36
C PHE A 113 -3.76 7.87 -11.26
N ARG A 114 -3.75 8.53 -12.42
CA ARG A 114 -4.74 8.36 -13.48
C ARG A 114 -4.02 8.11 -14.79
N HIS A 115 -4.34 7.00 -15.44
CA HIS A 115 -3.69 6.59 -16.68
C HIS A 115 -2.15 6.58 -16.59
N GLY A 116 -1.62 6.07 -15.46
CA GLY A 116 -0.17 6.00 -15.18
C GLY A 116 0.51 7.34 -14.88
N LYS A 117 -0.25 8.41 -14.67
CA LYS A 117 0.27 9.75 -14.33
C LYS A 117 -0.20 10.19 -12.96
N LEU A 118 0.68 10.84 -12.22
CA LEU A 118 0.35 11.44 -10.93
C LEU A 118 -0.75 12.50 -11.12
N ALA A 119 -1.83 12.37 -10.38
CA ALA A 119 -2.99 13.25 -10.45
C ALA A 119 -3.25 14.02 -9.16
N ILE A 120 -3.06 13.38 -8.01
CA ILE A 120 -3.28 13.96 -6.69
C ILE A 120 -2.16 13.54 -5.77
N VAL A 121 -1.67 14.47 -4.94
CA VAL A 121 -0.81 14.19 -3.79
C VAL A 121 -1.44 14.77 -2.55
N GLU A 122 -1.63 13.95 -1.56
CA GLU A 122 -2.06 14.34 -0.21
C GLU A 122 -0.87 14.23 0.73
N ARG A 123 -0.68 15.23 1.62
CA ARG A 123 0.47 15.28 2.55
C ARG A 123 0.06 15.65 3.96
N ASP A 124 0.74 15.07 4.93
CA ASP A 124 0.76 15.49 6.33
C ASP A 124 2.17 16.02 6.69
N PRO A 125 2.49 17.28 6.39
CA PRO A 125 3.84 17.83 6.64
C PRO A 125 4.15 18.05 8.12
N ASN A 126 3.17 17.85 8.99
CA ASN A 126 3.31 18.07 10.43
C ASN A 126 3.30 16.77 11.24
N GLU A 127 3.22 15.61 10.56
CA GLU A 127 3.28 14.27 11.14
C GLU A 127 2.24 14.04 12.27
N ARG A 128 1.06 14.66 12.11
CA ARG A 128 -0.03 14.54 13.10
C ARG A 128 -1.01 13.40 12.81
N GLY A 129 -0.78 12.66 11.71
CA GLY A 129 -1.68 11.63 11.21
C GLY A 129 -2.95 12.22 10.56
N SER A 130 -2.84 13.45 10.02
CA SER A 130 -3.94 14.10 9.30
C SER A 130 -3.43 14.85 8.08
N ILE A 131 -4.01 14.55 6.92
CA ILE A 131 -3.68 15.22 5.66
C ILE A 131 -4.04 16.71 5.73
N ASP A 132 -3.03 17.55 5.64
CA ASP A 132 -3.16 19.02 5.71
C ASP A 132 -3.06 19.69 4.33
N ILE A 133 -2.42 19.05 3.36
CA ILE A 133 -2.19 19.59 2.01
C ILE A 133 -2.72 18.60 0.98
N VAL A 134 -3.44 19.13 -0.04
CA VAL A 134 -3.85 18.37 -1.22
C VAL A 134 -3.41 19.12 -2.46
N GLU A 135 -2.64 18.48 -3.32
CA GLU A 135 -2.10 19.00 -4.56
C GLU A 135 -2.69 18.24 -5.75
N TYR A 136 -3.10 18.96 -6.79
CA TYR A 136 -3.68 18.42 -8.01
C TYR A 136 -2.77 18.71 -9.19
N TYR A 137 -2.56 17.73 -10.05
CA TYR A 137 -1.68 17.80 -11.20
C TYR A 137 -2.47 17.54 -12.49
N ASP A 138 -2.05 18.17 -13.59
CA ASP A 138 -2.55 17.89 -14.94
C ASP A 138 -1.78 16.73 -15.59
N ASP A 139 -2.23 16.32 -16.78
CA ASP A 139 -1.61 15.21 -17.53
C ASP A 139 -0.16 15.48 -17.98
N SER A 140 0.33 16.72 -17.87
CA SER A 140 1.74 17.07 -18.13
C SER A 140 2.62 16.97 -16.87
N GLY A 141 2.01 16.69 -15.70
CA GLY A 141 2.69 16.69 -14.38
C GLY A 141 2.83 18.08 -13.76
N LYS A 142 2.12 19.08 -14.31
CA LYS A 142 2.14 20.44 -13.76
C LYS A 142 1.12 20.59 -12.63
N LEU A 143 1.54 21.18 -11.51
CA LEU A 143 0.64 21.53 -10.41
C LEU A 143 -0.38 22.57 -10.88
N ILE A 144 -1.67 22.25 -10.80
CA ILE A 144 -2.79 23.11 -11.19
C ILE A 144 -3.58 23.67 -10.01
N ARG A 145 -3.51 23.02 -8.85
CA ARG A 145 -4.25 23.43 -7.65
C ARG A 145 -3.58 22.90 -6.40
N ARG A 146 -3.56 23.71 -5.36
CA ARG A 146 -3.14 23.30 -4.01
C ARG A 146 -4.18 23.77 -2.99
N GLU A 147 -4.57 22.88 -2.11
CA GLU A 147 -5.45 23.15 -0.98
C GLU A 147 -4.69 22.93 0.32
N VAL A 148 -4.87 23.83 1.27
CA VAL A 148 -4.37 23.67 2.64
C VAL A 148 -5.58 23.59 3.57
N ARG A 149 -5.74 22.47 4.25
CA ARG A 149 -6.79 22.24 5.24
C ARG A 149 -6.36 22.90 6.55
N LYS A 150 -6.96 24.03 6.89
CA LYS A 150 -6.79 24.64 8.22
C LYS A 150 -7.70 23.91 9.21
N LYS A 151 -7.13 23.43 10.30
CA LYS A 151 -7.89 23.02 11.49
C LYS A 151 -8.22 24.21 12.35
#